data_09cee50028c4cc1b59e56ff07aa3cd38
#
_entry.id   09cee50028c4cc1b59e56ff07aa3cd38
#
_cell.length_a   1.000
_cell.length_b   1.000
_cell.length_c   1.000
_cell.angle_alpha   90.00
_cell.angle_beta   90.00
_cell.angle_gamma   90.00
#
_symmetry.space_group_name_H-M   'P 1'
#
loop_
_entity.id
_entity.type
_entity.pdbx_description
1 polymer ?
#
loop_
_entity_poly.entity_id
_entity_poly.type
_entity_poly.pdbx_seq_one_letter_code
_entity_poly.pdbx_strand_id
1 'polypeptide(L)'
;QGGYALVMLTKNILIGARDIYGIRPLVIGKLGELFVLASESCALDIIGATFLREVENGEIVYIENNKLHSLKPFGEHKPRPCVFEYIYFSRPDSFLRGKTAYEYRKNLGKELAREDTVEADLVVPVPDSGNAAAIGYSHEKKVNFELGLIRNHYVGRTFIEPGQQIRSLGVKLKLNANKSSIEGKSIILVDDSLVRGTTSHKIVKMLYDAGA
;
A
#
# COMPACT_ATOMS: atom_id res chain seq x y z
N GLN A 1 23.85 2.78 10.08
CA GLN A 1 22.93 3.91 10.18
C GLN A 1 22.03 3.93 8.95
N GLY A 2 20.78 4.39 9.10
CA GLY A 2 19.79 4.47 8.02
C GLY A 2 18.57 3.56 8.24
N GLY A 3 17.65 3.53 7.27
CA GLY A 3 16.47 2.68 7.30
C GLY A 3 16.74 1.37 6.58
N TYR A 4 16.55 0.25 7.28
CA TYR A 4 16.74 -1.07 6.70
C TYR A 4 15.86 -2.13 7.38
N ALA A 5 15.49 -3.13 6.59
CA ALA A 5 15.03 -4.43 7.05
C ALA A 5 15.84 -5.47 6.27
N LEU A 6 16.67 -6.23 6.95
CA LEU A 6 17.62 -7.16 6.36
C LEU A 6 17.29 -8.59 6.76
N VAL A 7 17.42 -9.50 5.81
CA VAL A 7 17.40 -10.94 6.05
C VAL A 7 18.70 -11.51 5.49
N MET A 8 19.41 -12.27 6.29
CA MET A 8 20.67 -12.92 5.93
C MET A 8 20.60 -14.40 6.26
N LEU A 9 21.15 -15.22 5.40
CA LEU A 9 21.24 -16.66 5.59
C LEU A 9 22.71 -17.08 5.58
N THR A 10 23.12 -17.76 6.63
CA THR A 10 24.40 -18.48 6.69
C THR A 10 24.16 -19.98 6.53
N LYS A 11 25.19 -20.80 6.63
CA LYS A 11 25.04 -22.26 6.54
C LYS A 11 24.03 -22.83 7.54
N ASN A 12 23.95 -22.26 8.76
CA ASN A 12 23.19 -22.83 9.87
C ASN A 12 22.27 -21.81 10.58
N ILE A 13 22.33 -20.52 10.22
CA ILE A 13 21.63 -19.45 10.94
C ILE A 13 20.88 -18.56 9.94
N LEU A 14 19.60 -18.34 10.19
CA LEU A 14 18.80 -17.30 9.54
C LEU A 14 18.73 -16.10 10.46
N ILE A 15 19.10 -14.92 9.93
CA ILE A 15 19.19 -13.67 10.71
C ILE A 15 18.23 -12.65 10.11
N GLY A 16 17.46 -11.96 10.96
CA GLY A 16 16.67 -10.78 10.61
C GLY A 16 17.13 -9.58 11.43
N ALA A 17 17.29 -8.43 10.79
CA ALA A 17 17.66 -7.19 11.47
C ALA A 17 16.81 -6.02 10.98
N ARG A 18 16.24 -5.27 11.92
CA ARG A 18 15.45 -4.07 11.65
C ARG A 18 16.14 -2.85 12.23
N ASP A 19 16.13 -1.73 11.50
CA ASP A 19 16.74 -0.50 11.94
C ASP A 19 16.14 0.06 13.24
N ILE A 20 16.89 0.91 13.93
CA ILE A 20 16.52 1.45 15.26
C ILE A 20 15.24 2.31 15.27
N TYR A 21 14.78 2.78 14.12
CA TYR A 21 13.54 3.54 13.99
C TYR A 21 12.39 2.68 13.47
N GLY A 22 12.67 1.47 12.97
CA GLY A 22 11.68 0.59 12.34
C GLY A 22 11.05 1.21 11.11
N ILE A 23 11.88 1.84 10.25
CA ILE A 23 11.43 2.54 9.05
C ILE A 23 10.72 1.58 8.10
N ARG A 24 11.34 0.41 7.84
CA ARG A 24 10.74 -0.62 6.99
C ARG A 24 10.22 -1.79 7.83
N PRO A 25 9.15 -2.46 7.38
CA PRO A 25 8.61 -3.62 8.11
C PRO A 25 9.50 -4.85 7.98
N LEU A 26 9.46 -5.69 9.00
CA LEU A 26 10.00 -7.04 9.03
C LEU A 26 9.17 -7.85 10.01
N VAL A 27 8.71 -9.03 9.60
CA VAL A 27 7.84 -9.88 10.39
C VAL A 27 8.40 -11.28 10.55
N ILE A 28 7.98 -11.92 11.64
CA ILE A 28 8.29 -13.31 11.96
C ILE A 28 7.02 -14.12 11.84
N GLY A 29 7.08 -15.23 11.14
CA GLY A 29 6.04 -16.24 11.06
C GLY A 29 6.54 -17.64 11.41
N LYS A 30 5.61 -18.59 11.44
CA LYS A 30 5.87 -20.01 11.66
C LYS A 30 5.16 -20.86 10.62
N LEU A 31 5.89 -21.67 9.90
CA LEU A 31 5.38 -22.67 8.95
C LEU A 31 5.60 -24.06 9.55
N GLY A 32 4.55 -24.67 10.08
CA GLY A 32 4.70 -25.84 10.96
C GLY A 32 5.60 -25.50 12.14
N GLU A 33 6.72 -26.21 12.30
CA GLU A 33 7.71 -25.92 13.34
C GLU A 33 8.80 -24.92 12.93
N LEU A 34 8.90 -24.57 11.65
CA LEU A 34 9.98 -23.73 11.11
C LEU A 34 9.65 -22.24 11.22
N PHE A 35 10.63 -21.43 11.57
CA PHE A 35 10.51 -19.96 11.55
C PHE A 35 10.73 -19.40 10.15
N VAL A 36 9.98 -18.36 9.82
CA VAL A 36 10.04 -17.63 8.55
C VAL A 36 10.19 -16.13 8.83
N LEU A 37 11.03 -15.45 8.05
CA LEU A 37 11.14 -14.01 8.04
C LEU A 37 10.61 -13.46 6.70
N ALA A 38 9.80 -12.42 6.77
CA ALA A 38 9.25 -11.76 5.59
C ALA A 38 9.14 -10.23 5.83
N SER A 39 9.04 -9.46 4.75
CA SER A 39 8.79 -8.02 4.85
C SER A 39 7.36 -7.71 5.27
N GLU A 40 6.39 -8.56 4.90
CA GLU A 40 4.96 -8.32 5.11
C GLU A 40 4.23 -9.60 5.56
N SER A 41 3.18 -9.45 6.36
CA SER A 41 2.39 -10.59 6.84
C SER A 41 1.67 -11.34 5.70
N CYS A 42 1.24 -10.64 4.65
CA CYS A 42 0.62 -11.27 3.49
C CYS A 42 1.53 -12.29 2.77
N ALA A 43 2.86 -12.15 2.90
CA ALA A 43 3.79 -13.13 2.38
C ALA A 43 3.76 -14.45 3.19
N LEU A 44 3.47 -14.36 4.49
CA LEU A 44 3.27 -15.52 5.35
C LEU A 44 1.97 -16.25 4.97
N ASP A 45 0.89 -15.50 4.74
CA ASP A 45 -0.41 -16.07 4.35
C ASP A 45 -0.30 -16.86 3.05
N ILE A 46 0.43 -16.34 2.05
CA ILE A 46 0.64 -17.01 0.75
C ILE A 46 1.26 -18.40 0.90
N ILE A 47 2.17 -18.58 1.85
CA ILE A 47 2.85 -19.87 2.09
C ILE A 47 2.17 -20.72 3.18
N GLY A 48 1.06 -20.25 3.76
CA GLY A 48 0.37 -20.94 4.85
C GLY A 48 1.11 -20.88 6.20
N ALA A 49 1.96 -19.87 6.39
CA ALA A 49 2.65 -19.64 7.67
C ALA A 49 1.79 -18.77 8.60
N THR A 50 1.85 -19.04 9.89
CA THR A 50 1.17 -18.23 10.91
C THR A 50 2.02 -17.03 11.28
N PHE A 51 1.44 -15.82 11.25
CA PHE A 51 2.07 -14.60 11.75
C PHE A 51 2.27 -14.70 13.28
N LEU A 52 3.47 -14.44 13.76
CA LEU A 52 3.79 -14.41 15.19
C LEU A 52 3.85 -12.97 15.71
N ARG A 53 4.75 -12.17 15.14
CA ARG A 53 4.92 -10.76 15.52
C ARG A 53 5.77 -10.00 14.50
N GLU A 54 5.79 -8.70 14.61
CA GLU A 54 6.81 -7.86 13.96
C GLU A 54 8.16 -8.04 14.67
N VAL A 55 9.26 -7.86 13.93
CA VAL A 55 10.59 -7.61 14.51
C VAL A 55 10.57 -6.18 15.03
N GLU A 56 10.99 -6.00 16.29
CA GLU A 56 10.95 -4.69 16.93
C GLU A 56 12.01 -3.72 16.34
N ASN A 57 11.87 -2.44 16.65
CA ASN A 57 12.84 -1.43 16.23
C ASN A 57 14.21 -1.69 16.90
N GLY A 58 15.27 -1.72 16.09
CA GLY A 58 16.63 -2.01 16.57
C GLY A 58 16.85 -3.45 17.00
N GLU A 59 15.88 -4.33 16.73
CA GLU A 59 16.00 -5.75 17.07
C GLU A 59 16.75 -6.50 15.97
N ILE A 60 17.62 -7.39 16.40
CA ILE A 60 18.23 -8.45 15.59
C ILE A 60 17.67 -9.78 16.10
N VAL A 61 17.01 -10.52 15.22
CA VAL A 61 16.57 -11.89 15.50
C VAL A 61 17.46 -12.88 14.78
N TYR A 62 17.74 -14.01 15.39
CA TYR A 62 18.40 -15.10 14.69
C TYR A 62 17.78 -16.45 15.07
N ILE A 63 17.69 -17.30 14.07
CA ILE A 63 17.15 -18.66 14.20
C ILE A 63 18.31 -19.63 13.99
N GLU A 64 18.61 -20.38 15.03
CA GLU A 64 19.62 -21.44 15.05
C GLU A 64 19.04 -22.69 15.69
N ASN A 65 19.25 -23.86 15.10
CA ASN A 65 18.71 -25.14 15.56
C ASN A 65 17.20 -25.08 15.85
N ASN A 66 16.46 -24.38 14.97
CA ASN A 66 15.03 -24.12 15.07
C ASN A 66 14.60 -23.42 16.37
N LYS A 67 15.46 -22.61 16.95
CA LYS A 67 15.17 -21.74 18.10
C LYS A 67 15.31 -20.29 17.69
N LEU A 68 14.32 -19.47 18.05
CA LEU A 68 14.31 -18.03 17.84
C LEU A 68 15.00 -17.32 19.00
N HIS A 69 15.98 -16.52 18.71
CA HIS A 69 16.71 -15.67 19.64
C HIS A 69 16.53 -14.20 19.24
N SER A 70 16.58 -13.29 20.21
CA SER A 70 16.41 -11.86 20.03
C SER A 70 17.53 -11.09 20.75
N LEU A 71 18.07 -10.08 20.08
CA LEU A 71 19.05 -9.15 20.60
C LEU A 71 18.61 -7.71 20.34
N LYS A 72 18.78 -6.81 21.31
CA LYS A 72 18.51 -5.37 21.18
C LYS A 72 19.77 -4.54 21.51
N PRO A 73 20.78 -4.55 20.61
CA PRO A 73 22.10 -3.98 20.93
C PRO A 73 22.14 -2.45 20.94
N PHE A 74 21.09 -1.76 20.47
CA PHE A 74 21.14 -0.33 20.21
C PHE A 74 20.36 0.55 21.20
N GLY A 75 19.80 -0.05 22.27
CA GLY A 75 18.93 0.66 23.21
C GLY A 75 17.56 1.02 22.63
N GLU A 76 16.79 1.83 23.37
CA GLU A 76 15.45 2.25 22.96
C GLU A 76 15.48 3.52 22.12
N HIS A 77 14.75 3.52 21.02
CA HIS A 77 14.57 4.65 20.12
C HIS A 77 13.10 4.87 19.80
N LYS A 78 12.71 6.15 19.67
CA LYS A 78 11.34 6.50 19.27
C LYS A 78 11.06 5.98 17.85
N PRO A 79 10.00 5.19 17.64
CA PRO A 79 9.65 4.67 16.33
C PRO A 79 9.40 5.78 15.29
N ARG A 80 9.88 5.56 14.05
CA ARG A 80 9.66 6.44 12.90
C ARG A 80 9.36 5.61 11.66
N PRO A 81 8.24 4.87 11.63
CA PRO A 81 7.87 4.04 10.49
C PRO A 81 7.68 4.90 9.25
N CYS A 82 8.00 4.34 8.10
CA CYS A 82 7.75 4.99 6.82
C CYS A 82 6.23 5.14 6.61
N VAL A 83 5.74 6.36 6.47
CA VAL A 83 4.32 6.63 6.25
C VAL A 83 3.81 6.00 4.94
N PHE A 84 4.68 5.86 3.92
CA PHE A 84 4.32 5.24 2.65
C PHE A 84 4.00 3.75 2.74
N GLU A 85 4.43 3.06 3.80
CA GLU A 85 3.97 1.69 4.05
C GLU A 85 2.45 1.64 4.26
N TYR A 86 1.90 2.60 4.99
CA TYR A 86 0.47 2.69 5.25
C TYR A 86 -0.32 3.18 4.03
N ILE A 87 0.25 4.10 3.25
CA ILE A 87 -0.43 4.76 2.13
C ILE A 87 -0.38 3.89 0.86
N TYR A 88 0.79 3.34 0.52
CA TYR A 88 1.02 2.77 -0.80
C TYR A 88 1.83 1.46 -0.84
N PHE A 89 2.97 1.36 -0.09
CA PHE A 89 3.92 0.26 -0.31
C PHE A 89 3.39 -1.10 0.09
N SER A 90 2.84 -1.22 1.30
CA SER A 90 2.34 -2.50 1.79
C SER A 90 1.08 -2.94 1.03
N ARG A 91 0.93 -4.24 0.85
CA ARG A 91 -0.33 -4.78 0.31
C ARG A 91 -1.48 -4.45 1.26
N PRO A 92 -2.70 -4.23 0.74
CA PRO A 92 -3.86 -3.90 1.57
C PRO A 92 -4.15 -4.90 2.70
N ASP A 93 -3.89 -6.18 2.46
CA ASP A 93 -4.08 -7.29 3.38
C ASP A 93 -2.94 -7.46 4.39
N SER A 94 -1.83 -6.73 4.25
CA SER A 94 -0.71 -6.77 5.20
C SER A 94 -1.06 -6.11 6.53
N PHE A 95 -0.66 -6.78 7.62
CA PHE A 95 -0.85 -6.32 8.98
C PHE A 95 0.29 -5.39 9.42
N LEU A 96 -0.05 -4.20 9.88
CA LEU A 96 0.86 -3.14 10.31
C LEU A 96 0.40 -2.62 11.66
N ARG A 97 1.21 -2.81 12.71
CA ARG A 97 0.95 -2.25 14.05
C ARG A 97 -0.49 -2.40 14.54
N GLY A 98 -1.06 -3.59 14.44
CA GLY A 98 -2.37 -3.91 14.99
C GLY A 98 -3.56 -3.73 14.04
N LYS A 99 -3.35 -3.26 12.79
CA LYS A 99 -4.40 -3.14 11.77
C LYS A 99 -3.86 -3.50 10.39
N THR A 100 -4.74 -3.83 9.47
CA THR A 100 -4.35 -4.01 8.06
C THR A 100 -4.07 -2.67 7.38
N ALA A 101 -3.21 -2.67 6.35
CA ALA A 101 -3.00 -1.48 5.52
C ALA A 101 -4.30 -1.00 4.88
N TYR A 102 -5.22 -1.92 4.56
CA TYR A 102 -6.57 -1.59 4.08
C TYR A 102 -7.36 -0.75 5.10
N GLU A 103 -7.36 -1.13 6.38
CA GLU A 103 -8.07 -0.39 7.42
C GLU A 103 -7.48 1.01 7.63
N TYR A 104 -6.14 1.14 7.59
CA TYR A 104 -5.49 2.45 7.63
C TYR A 104 -5.94 3.34 6.48
N ARG A 105 -5.88 2.84 5.23
CA ARG A 105 -6.28 3.59 4.03
C ARG A 105 -7.76 3.97 4.06
N LYS A 106 -8.62 3.05 4.50
CA LYS A 106 -10.04 3.33 4.68
C LYS A 106 -10.29 4.45 5.70
N ASN A 107 -9.55 4.45 6.80
CA ASN A 107 -9.65 5.51 7.81
C ASN A 107 -9.12 6.86 7.29
N LEU A 108 -8.02 6.87 6.51
CA LEU A 108 -7.56 8.09 5.83
C LEU A 108 -8.63 8.68 4.91
N GLY A 109 -9.34 7.84 4.17
CA GLY A 109 -10.46 8.28 3.34
C GLY A 109 -11.61 8.89 4.15
N LYS A 110 -11.91 8.34 5.32
CA LYS A 110 -12.93 8.93 6.22
C LYS A 110 -12.50 10.31 6.73
N GLU A 111 -11.24 10.45 7.17
CA GLU A 111 -10.74 11.75 7.64
C GLU A 111 -10.77 12.78 6.49
N LEU A 112 -10.35 12.40 5.30
CA LEU A 112 -10.43 13.25 4.10
C LEU A 112 -11.88 13.72 3.84
N ALA A 113 -12.87 12.83 3.99
CA ALA A 113 -14.28 13.17 3.82
C ALA A 113 -14.81 14.17 4.88
N ARG A 114 -14.26 14.15 6.10
CA ARG A 114 -14.60 15.09 7.17
C ARG A 114 -14.04 16.48 6.92
N GLU A 115 -12.86 16.54 6.31
CA GLU A 115 -12.17 17.80 5.97
C GLU A 115 -12.74 18.45 4.70
N ASP A 116 -13.38 17.66 3.83
CA ASP A 116 -13.85 18.10 2.51
C ASP A 116 -15.31 18.56 2.56
N THR A 117 -15.57 19.72 1.95
CA THR A 117 -16.91 20.34 1.83
C THR A 117 -17.53 20.20 0.45
N VAL A 118 -16.81 19.62 -0.52
CA VAL A 118 -17.27 19.48 -1.91
C VAL A 118 -18.43 18.49 -1.99
N GLU A 119 -19.46 18.86 -2.74
CA GLU A 119 -20.59 18.00 -3.07
C GLU A 119 -20.38 17.36 -4.45
N ALA A 120 -20.73 16.08 -4.58
CA ALA A 120 -20.66 15.35 -5.83
C ALA A 120 -21.65 14.19 -5.86
N ASP A 121 -21.93 13.67 -7.06
CA ASP A 121 -22.81 12.51 -7.24
C ASP A 121 -22.12 11.19 -6.91
N LEU A 122 -20.79 11.11 -7.20
CA LEU A 122 -20.02 9.87 -7.12
C LEU A 122 -18.64 10.07 -6.50
N VAL A 123 -18.18 9.03 -5.81
CA VAL A 123 -16.77 8.87 -5.43
C VAL A 123 -16.14 7.79 -6.31
N VAL A 124 -15.09 8.14 -7.03
CA VAL A 124 -14.39 7.28 -7.98
C VAL A 124 -12.94 7.10 -7.53
N PRO A 125 -12.46 5.87 -7.32
CA PRO A 125 -11.04 5.63 -7.00
C PRO A 125 -10.16 5.68 -8.24
N VAL A 126 -8.88 6.06 -8.03
CA VAL A 126 -7.82 5.67 -8.96
C VAL A 126 -7.41 4.22 -8.61
N PRO A 127 -7.72 3.23 -9.45
CA PRO A 127 -7.45 1.83 -9.12
C PRO A 127 -5.96 1.48 -9.24
N ASP A 128 -5.44 0.57 -8.42
CA ASP A 128 -6.08 -0.14 -7.31
C ASP A 128 -5.81 0.57 -5.97
N SER A 129 -4.84 1.49 -5.94
CA SER A 129 -4.28 2.11 -4.74
C SER A 129 -5.26 3.04 -4.01
N GLY A 130 -6.11 3.76 -4.74
CA GLY A 130 -7.14 4.63 -4.20
C GLY A 130 -8.39 3.92 -3.65
N ASN A 131 -8.59 2.62 -3.95
CA ASN A 131 -9.84 1.92 -3.65
C ASN A 131 -10.25 1.99 -2.18
N ALA A 132 -9.33 1.66 -1.26
CA ALA A 132 -9.66 1.61 0.16
C ALA A 132 -10.00 3.01 0.73
N ALA A 133 -9.25 4.04 0.31
CA ALA A 133 -9.51 5.43 0.72
C ALA A 133 -10.86 5.91 0.15
N ALA A 134 -11.15 5.64 -1.13
CA ALA A 134 -12.42 6.01 -1.75
C ALA A 134 -13.63 5.34 -1.07
N ILE A 135 -13.51 4.07 -0.66
CA ILE A 135 -14.54 3.37 0.13
C ILE A 135 -14.73 4.07 1.48
N GLY A 136 -13.65 4.42 2.17
CA GLY A 136 -13.71 5.14 3.43
C GLY A 136 -14.38 6.50 3.30
N TYR A 137 -14.00 7.24 2.27
CA TYR A 137 -14.57 8.54 1.90
C TYR A 137 -16.07 8.45 1.61
N SER A 138 -16.47 7.53 0.71
CA SER A 138 -17.86 7.29 0.33
C SER A 138 -18.75 7.01 1.54
N HIS A 139 -18.31 6.13 2.43
CA HIS A 139 -19.07 5.78 3.64
C HIS A 139 -19.27 6.97 4.60
N GLU A 140 -18.24 7.80 4.79
CA GLU A 140 -18.31 8.95 5.69
C GLU A 140 -19.14 10.08 5.10
N LYS A 141 -18.92 10.40 3.81
CA LYS A 141 -19.60 11.49 3.09
C LYS A 141 -21.04 11.11 2.69
N LYS A 142 -21.36 9.80 2.68
CA LYS A 142 -22.64 9.25 2.17
C LYS A 142 -22.89 9.54 0.69
N VAL A 143 -21.84 9.54 -0.11
CA VAL A 143 -21.84 9.66 -1.56
C VAL A 143 -21.56 8.29 -2.17
N ASN A 144 -22.24 7.92 -3.25
CA ASN A 144 -22.11 6.60 -3.86
C ASN A 144 -20.68 6.35 -4.39
N PHE A 145 -20.17 5.15 -4.09
CA PHE A 145 -18.90 4.67 -4.63
C PHE A 145 -19.17 3.99 -5.98
N GLU A 146 -18.37 4.35 -7.00
CA GLU A 146 -18.43 3.73 -8.33
C GLU A 146 -17.03 3.49 -8.92
N LEU A 147 -16.90 2.39 -9.68
CA LEU A 147 -15.72 2.10 -10.48
C LEU A 147 -15.75 2.90 -11.81
N GLY A 148 -15.63 4.22 -11.71
CA GLY A 148 -15.59 5.12 -12.87
C GLY A 148 -14.30 5.01 -13.68
N LEU A 149 -13.27 4.38 -13.14
CA LEU A 149 -12.00 4.04 -13.80
C LEU A 149 -11.74 2.53 -13.69
N ILE A 150 -11.44 1.90 -14.81
CA ILE A 150 -11.11 0.47 -14.88
C ILE A 150 -9.65 0.31 -15.24
N ARG A 151 -8.93 -0.51 -14.46
CA ARG A 151 -7.54 -0.87 -14.74
C ARG A 151 -7.48 -2.01 -15.75
N ASN A 152 -6.63 -1.87 -16.76
CA ASN A 152 -6.28 -2.96 -17.66
C ASN A 152 -5.22 -3.85 -17.02
N HIS A 153 -5.59 -5.06 -16.63
CA HIS A 153 -4.70 -6.02 -15.97
C HIS A 153 -3.66 -6.65 -16.91
N TYR A 154 -3.86 -6.57 -18.23
CA TYR A 154 -2.92 -7.12 -19.22
C TYR A 154 -1.72 -6.21 -19.47
N VAL A 155 -1.73 -4.98 -18.98
CA VAL A 155 -0.63 -4.02 -19.14
C VAL A 155 0.21 -3.98 -17.87
N GLY A 156 1.46 -4.46 -17.95
CA GLY A 156 2.42 -4.42 -16.87
C GLY A 156 2.92 -3.01 -16.52
N ARG A 157 3.99 -2.92 -15.68
CA ARG A 157 4.59 -1.64 -15.26
C ARG A 157 5.24 -0.93 -16.45
N THR A 158 4.66 0.17 -16.93
CA THR A 158 5.16 0.98 -18.05
C THR A 158 6.22 2.02 -17.66
N PHE A 159 6.72 2.02 -16.42
CA PHE A 159 7.73 3.00 -15.95
C PHE A 159 9.13 2.80 -16.51
N ILE A 160 9.39 1.69 -17.22
CA ILE A 160 10.71 1.29 -17.74
C ILE A 160 10.91 1.74 -19.20
N GLU A 161 9.91 2.38 -19.83
CA GLU A 161 10.01 2.76 -21.23
C GLU A 161 10.60 4.16 -21.45
N PRO A 162 11.57 4.33 -22.37
CA PRO A 162 12.39 5.55 -22.47
C PRO A 162 11.71 6.73 -23.16
N GLY A 163 10.55 6.58 -23.81
CA GLY A 163 9.91 7.62 -24.60
C GLY A 163 8.76 8.36 -23.89
N GLN A 164 8.71 9.70 -23.98
CA GLN A 164 7.66 10.52 -23.37
C GLN A 164 6.27 10.31 -24.02
N GLN A 165 6.23 10.03 -25.32
CA GLN A 165 5.00 9.69 -26.06
C GLN A 165 4.46 8.32 -25.64
N ILE A 166 5.34 7.33 -25.42
CA ILE A 166 4.99 5.98 -24.95
C ILE A 166 4.48 6.04 -23.52
N ARG A 167 5.06 6.90 -22.67
CA ARG A 167 4.55 7.15 -21.30
C ARG A 167 3.16 7.82 -21.28
N SER A 168 2.81 8.64 -22.27
CA SER A 168 1.48 9.22 -22.37
C SER A 168 0.43 8.21 -22.84
N LEU A 169 0.81 7.35 -23.78
CA LEU A 169 0.00 6.20 -24.21
C LEU A 169 -0.17 5.19 -23.08
N GLY A 170 0.86 5.03 -22.23
CA GLY A 170 0.87 4.12 -21.09
C GLY A 170 -0.22 4.36 -20.05
N VAL A 171 -0.64 5.60 -19.80
CA VAL A 171 -1.78 5.89 -18.91
C VAL A 171 -3.08 5.45 -19.58
N LYS A 172 -3.27 5.76 -20.87
CA LYS A 172 -4.45 5.34 -21.65
C LYS A 172 -4.55 3.81 -21.81
N LEU A 173 -3.41 3.12 -21.88
CA LEU A 173 -3.40 1.66 -21.94
C LEU A 173 -3.70 1.00 -20.58
N LYS A 174 -3.37 1.71 -19.47
CA LYS A 174 -3.54 1.17 -18.11
C LYS A 174 -4.91 1.43 -17.52
N LEU A 175 -5.49 2.57 -17.81
CA LEU A 175 -6.75 3.03 -17.23
C LEU A 175 -7.71 3.39 -18.35
N ASN A 176 -8.98 3.02 -18.20
CA ASN A 176 -10.06 3.41 -19.06
C ASN A 176 -11.24 3.95 -18.25
N ALA A 177 -11.85 5.04 -18.70
CA ALA A 177 -13.04 5.57 -18.08
C ALA A 177 -14.26 4.67 -18.36
N ASN A 178 -15.02 4.33 -17.32
CA ASN A 178 -16.29 3.61 -17.42
C ASN A 178 -17.41 4.61 -17.73
N LYS A 179 -17.52 4.99 -19.01
CA LYS A 179 -18.41 6.05 -19.46
C LYS A 179 -19.85 5.89 -18.96
N SER A 180 -20.41 4.69 -19.03
CA SER A 180 -21.80 4.42 -18.61
C SER A 180 -22.08 4.74 -17.14
N SER A 181 -21.05 4.69 -16.27
CA SER A 181 -21.20 4.98 -14.84
C SER A 181 -21.03 6.45 -14.50
N ILE A 182 -20.29 7.23 -15.34
CA ILE A 182 -19.84 8.59 -14.98
C ILE A 182 -20.42 9.72 -15.84
N GLU A 183 -21.00 9.39 -16.99
CA GLU A 183 -21.54 10.40 -17.91
C GLU A 183 -22.59 11.29 -17.25
N GLY A 184 -22.43 12.60 -17.32
CA GLY A 184 -23.31 13.60 -16.70
C GLY A 184 -23.27 13.66 -15.18
N LYS A 185 -22.25 13.06 -14.53
CA LYS A 185 -22.09 13.07 -13.07
C LYS A 185 -20.95 13.94 -12.61
N SER A 186 -21.13 14.63 -11.50
CA SER A 186 -20.02 15.24 -10.78
C SER A 186 -19.29 14.19 -9.93
N ILE A 187 -17.95 14.22 -9.96
CA ILE A 187 -17.12 13.14 -9.42
C ILE A 187 -16.10 13.67 -8.43
N ILE A 188 -15.99 13.03 -7.28
CA ILE A 188 -14.81 13.11 -6.40
C ILE A 188 -13.88 11.99 -6.78
N LEU A 189 -12.72 12.34 -7.34
CA LEU A 189 -11.66 11.40 -7.67
C LEU A 189 -10.71 11.24 -6.50
N VAL A 190 -10.57 10.01 -6.00
CA VAL A 190 -9.70 9.70 -4.85
C VAL A 190 -8.50 8.86 -5.30
N ASP A 191 -7.30 9.38 -5.05
CA ASP A 191 -6.02 8.69 -5.28
C ASP A 191 -5.28 8.48 -3.94
N ASP A 192 -4.23 7.66 -3.92
CA ASP A 192 -3.38 7.44 -2.75
C ASP A 192 -2.45 8.64 -2.47
N SER A 193 -1.96 9.28 -3.50
CA SER A 193 -0.97 10.36 -3.39
C SER A 193 -0.89 11.22 -4.64
N LEU A 194 -0.63 12.50 -4.44
CA LEU A 194 -0.37 13.47 -5.50
C LEU A 194 1.09 13.96 -5.40
N VAL A 195 1.94 13.58 -6.35
CA VAL A 195 3.37 13.93 -6.32
C VAL A 195 3.68 15.10 -7.26
N ARG A 196 3.54 14.89 -8.58
CA ARG A 196 3.82 15.91 -9.63
C ARG A 196 2.57 16.37 -10.37
N GLY A 197 1.43 15.81 -10.10
CA GLY A 197 0.18 16.11 -10.77
C GLY A 197 0.04 15.64 -12.23
N THR A 198 1.13 15.21 -12.88
CA THR A 198 1.12 14.84 -14.31
C THR A 198 0.16 13.69 -14.62
N THR A 199 0.15 12.67 -13.76
CA THR A 199 -0.74 11.51 -13.90
C THR A 199 -2.18 11.91 -13.59
N SER A 200 -2.39 12.62 -12.49
CA SER A 200 -3.71 13.08 -12.03
C SER A 200 -4.38 13.96 -13.09
N HIS A 201 -3.62 14.92 -13.70
CA HIS A 201 -4.14 15.74 -14.79
C HIS A 201 -4.64 14.92 -15.98
N LYS A 202 -3.90 13.86 -16.38
CA LYS A 202 -4.31 12.98 -17.47
C LYS A 202 -5.55 12.17 -17.14
N ILE A 203 -5.66 11.71 -15.89
CA ILE A 203 -6.83 10.96 -15.40
C ILE A 203 -8.06 11.86 -15.35
N VAL A 204 -7.93 13.06 -14.80
CA VAL A 204 -9.01 14.06 -14.77
C VAL A 204 -9.47 14.39 -16.19
N LYS A 205 -8.54 14.67 -17.13
CA LYS A 205 -8.89 14.89 -18.52
C LYS A 205 -9.63 13.70 -19.14
N MET A 206 -9.20 12.47 -18.84
CA MET A 206 -9.87 11.24 -19.35
C MET A 206 -11.32 11.15 -18.86
N LEU A 207 -11.59 11.51 -17.61
CA LEU A 207 -12.95 11.52 -17.04
C LEU A 207 -13.80 12.61 -17.69
N TYR A 208 -13.29 13.83 -17.87
CA TYR A 208 -13.99 14.89 -18.62
C TYR A 208 -14.27 14.50 -20.08
N ASP A 209 -13.29 13.92 -20.77
CA ASP A 209 -13.46 13.46 -22.17
C ASP A 209 -14.52 12.33 -22.26
N ALA A 210 -14.79 11.64 -21.15
CA ALA A 210 -15.83 10.61 -21.03
C ALA A 210 -17.20 11.13 -20.56
N GLY A 211 -17.30 12.44 -20.28
CA GLY A 211 -18.58 13.12 -19.98
C GLY A 211 -18.86 13.35 -18.49
N ALA A 212 -17.86 13.23 -17.61
CA ALA A 212 -17.98 13.58 -16.19
C ALA A 212 -17.93 15.10 -15.99
#